data_b05eb4e7f977dd96ab4ffaaeacb40759
#
_entry.id   b05eb4e7f977dd96ab4ffaaeacb40759
#
_cell.length_a   1.000
_cell.length_b   1.000
_cell.length_c   1.000
_cell.angle_alpha   90.00
_cell.angle_beta   90.00
_cell.angle_gamma   90.00
#
_symmetry.space_group_name_H-M   'P 1'
#
loop_
_entity.id
_entity.type
_entity.pdbx_description
1 polymer ?
#
loop_
_entity_poly.entity_id
_entity_poly.type
_entity_poly.pdbx_seq_one_letter_code
_entity_poly.pdbx_strand_id
1 'polypeptide(L)'
;MAVQEEMGEAVMEPVWWSDFRSDDIDGLSDHLRSFQWRYDQLDPGIFRGRIAKINLPGVAVFREQLSRSTRQAGTTPPGTLGLALPWNQSGEIWANGIRMTEGYVGVSTYAEVEFFTASESDFAYVLIDADAVDHAAARTGVDLPSDLHDNATIALLPEGAKLALRQLFAVAHGCLGAPPEMLQSDVARRLLADQFVHEFIEIFSAGMSPIERSIAFRTRMVKRARDVMHGHTEDPLSILDVCKQVGVSRRKLNYCFQDVLGTTPLAYMRAIRLNGVRREMLACAQDDKVSEIAGKWGFWHFGRFATDYKRHFGELPSRTLQRGRERLMRRD
;
A
#
# COMPACT_ATOMS: atom_id res chain seq x y z
N MET A 1 16.10 21.39 10.36
CA MET A 1 17.18 20.43 10.60
C MET A 1 16.81 19.43 11.70
N ALA A 2 16.37 19.82 12.90
CA ALA A 2 16.04 18.86 13.98
C ALA A 2 14.86 17.90 13.69
N VAL A 3 13.89 18.29 12.85
CA VAL A 3 12.71 17.45 12.50
C VAL A 3 13.05 16.37 11.46
N GLN A 4 14.14 16.51 10.71
CA GLN A 4 14.58 15.53 9.70
C GLN A 4 15.39 14.37 10.32
N GLU A 5 16.11 14.62 11.42
CA GLU A 5 16.87 13.57 12.12
C GLU A 5 15.98 12.60 12.90
N GLU A 6 14.86 13.06 13.48
CA GLU A 6 13.94 12.17 14.21
C GLU A 6 13.12 11.22 13.31
N MET A 7 12.92 11.54 12.03
CA MET A 7 12.15 10.68 11.11
C MET A 7 12.99 9.57 10.47
N GLY A 8 14.29 9.71 10.38
CA GLY A 8 15.19 8.68 9.84
C GLY A 8 15.40 7.49 10.78
N GLU A 9 15.35 7.70 12.09
CA GLU A 9 15.51 6.64 13.08
C GLU A 9 14.26 5.76 13.28
N ALA A 10 13.07 6.19 12.83
CA ALA A 10 11.81 5.48 13.05
C ALA A 10 11.66 4.17 12.26
N VAL A 11 12.54 3.87 11.31
CA VAL A 11 12.53 2.62 10.52
C VAL A 11 13.23 1.46 11.24
N MET A 12 14.04 1.75 12.23
CA MET A 12 14.88 0.79 12.94
C MET A 12 14.35 0.50 14.35
N GLU A 13 13.19 -0.14 14.47
CA GLU A 13 12.77 -0.71 15.77
C GLU A 13 13.77 -1.78 16.23
N PRO A 14 14.02 -1.90 17.57
CA PRO A 14 14.99 -2.88 18.12
C PRO A 14 14.59 -4.35 17.87
N VAL A 15 13.37 -4.60 17.44
CA VAL A 15 12.88 -5.95 17.13
C VAL A 15 13.19 -6.27 15.68
N TRP A 16 14.13 -7.19 15.45
CA TRP A 16 14.56 -7.56 14.10
C TRP A 16 13.53 -8.41 13.33
N TRP A 17 12.50 -8.94 13.99
CA TRP A 17 11.42 -9.71 13.37
C TRP A 17 10.08 -9.44 14.05
N SER A 18 9.03 -9.33 13.24
CA SER A 18 7.64 -9.24 13.70
C SER A 18 6.69 -9.94 12.73
N ASP A 19 5.60 -10.49 13.26
CA ASP A 19 4.49 -11.07 12.51
C ASP A 19 3.19 -10.53 13.09
N PHE A 20 2.64 -9.53 12.44
CA PHE A 20 1.43 -8.85 12.87
C PHE A 20 0.23 -9.33 12.05
N ARG A 21 -0.87 -9.62 12.72
CA ARG A 21 -2.14 -10.01 12.12
C ARG A 21 -3.25 -9.13 12.63
N SER A 22 -4.17 -8.78 11.73
CA SER A 22 -5.35 -7.99 12.07
C SER A 22 -6.54 -8.43 11.25
N ASP A 23 -7.71 -8.44 11.87
CA ASP A 23 -9.02 -8.52 11.22
C ASP A 23 -9.65 -7.12 11.01
N ASP A 24 -8.86 -6.08 11.21
CA ASP A 24 -9.19 -4.68 11.02
C ASP A 24 -8.16 -4.00 10.11
N ILE A 25 -8.64 -3.44 9.00
CA ILE A 25 -7.78 -2.77 8.02
C ILE A 25 -7.08 -1.53 8.60
N ASP A 26 -7.75 -0.79 9.49
CA ASP A 26 -7.15 0.37 10.15
C ASP A 26 -6.09 -0.08 11.17
N GLY A 27 -6.30 -1.21 11.86
CA GLY A 27 -5.31 -1.83 12.73
C GLY A 27 -4.05 -2.25 11.97
N LEU A 28 -4.21 -2.76 10.74
CA LEU A 28 -3.08 -3.09 9.87
C LEU A 28 -2.33 -1.82 9.44
N SER A 29 -3.05 -0.79 9.01
CA SER A 29 -2.50 0.52 8.65
C SER A 29 -1.75 1.17 9.82
N ASP A 30 -2.33 1.10 11.02
CA ASP A 30 -1.74 1.61 12.26
C ASP A 30 -0.39 0.94 12.60
N HIS A 31 -0.21 -0.33 12.23
CA HIS A 31 1.06 -1.04 12.41
C HIS A 31 2.19 -0.50 11.50
N LEU A 32 1.82 0.13 10.39
CA LEU A 32 2.73 0.76 9.43
C LEU A 32 2.74 2.30 9.53
N ARG A 33 2.46 2.88 10.71
CA ARG A 33 2.36 4.35 10.88
C ARG A 33 3.59 5.13 10.46
N SER A 34 4.78 4.55 10.60
CA SER A 34 6.04 5.15 10.14
C SER A 34 6.08 5.40 8.62
N PHE A 35 5.21 4.75 7.86
CA PHE A 35 5.16 4.84 6.39
C PHE A 35 4.08 5.80 5.87
N GLN A 36 3.28 6.43 6.74
CA GLN A 36 2.13 7.26 6.36
C GLN A 36 1.19 6.57 5.34
N TRP A 37 1.10 5.24 5.41
CA TRP A 37 0.28 4.46 4.51
C TRP A 37 -1.18 4.46 4.94
N ARG A 38 -2.05 4.65 3.95
CA ARG A 38 -3.49 4.59 4.10
C ARG A 38 -4.05 3.41 3.32
N TYR A 39 -4.82 2.59 4.01
CA TYR A 39 -5.53 1.46 3.43
C TYR A 39 -7.02 1.76 3.33
N ASP A 40 -7.62 1.44 2.18
CA ASP A 40 -9.06 1.46 1.96
C ASP A 40 -9.50 0.07 1.49
N GLN A 41 -10.42 -0.58 2.19
CA GLN A 41 -11.03 -1.83 1.74
C GLN A 41 -11.99 -1.53 0.59
N LEU A 42 -11.86 -2.23 -0.53
CA LEU A 42 -12.64 -1.96 -1.74
C LEU A 42 -13.79 -2.93 -1.94
N ASP A 43 -13.68 -4.17 -1.50
CA ASP A 43 -14.73 -5.18 -1.60
C ASP A 43 -15.34 -5.52 -0.24
N PRO A 44 -16.62 -5.94 -0.21
CA PRO A 44 -17.31 -6.30 1.03
C PRO A 44 -16.77 -7.58 1.66
N GLY A 45 -16.80 -7.64 2.99
CA GLY A 45 -16.50 -8.83 3.78
C GLY A 45 -15.56 -8.56 4.94
N ILE A 46 -15.38 -9.55 5.79
CA ILE A 46 -14.44 -9.45 6.92
C ILE A 46 -13.01 -9.40 6.37
N PHE A 47 -12.30 -8.37 6.73
CA PHE A 47 -10.89 -8.20 6.41
C PHE A 47 -10.03 -9.11 7.28
N ARG A 48 -8.98 -9.66 6.72
CA ARG A 48 -7.86 -10.29 7.41
C ARG A 48 -6.59 -9.85 6.71
N GLY A 49 -5.70 -9.26 7.46
CA GLY A 49 -4.39 -8.82 6.99
C GLY A 49 -3.29 -9.41 7.85
N ARG A 50 -2.13 -9.61 7.24
CA ARG A 50 -0.91 -10.06 7.90
C ARG A 50 0.27 -9.33 7.30
N ILE A 51 1.15 -8.83 8.17
CA ILE A 51 2.44 -8.24 7.80
C ILE A 51 3.52 -8.96 8.59
N ALA A 52 4.39 -9.68 7.89
CA ALA A 52 5.64 -10.18 8.44
C ALA A 52 6.75 -9.20 8.06
N LYS A 53 7.56 -8.77 9.04
CA LYS A 53 8.64 -7.80 8.86
C LYS A 53 9.94 -8.34 9.43
N ILE A 54 11.02 -8.17 8.70
CA ILE A 54 12.39 -8.45 9.13
C ILE A 54 13.20 -7.18 8.98
N ASN A 55 13.78 -6.69 10.06
CA ASN A 55 14.73 -5.59 10.08
C ASN A 55 16.15 -6.14 10.02
N LEU A 56 16.85 -5.79 8.95
CA LEU A 56 18.26 -6.04 8.73
C LEU A 56 19.01 -4.70 8.81
N PRO A 57 20.33 -4.69 8.96
CA PRO A 57 21.10 -3.45 8.93
C PRO A 57 20.88 -2.68 7.60
N GLY A 58 20.26 -1.51 7.65
CA GLY A 58 19.95 -0.67 6.49
C GLY A 58 18.90 -1.26 5.52
N VAL A 59 18.23 -2.37 5.87
CA VAL A 59 17.25 -3.03 5.00
C VAL A 59 16.07 -3.54 5.82
N ALA A 60 14.85 -3.22 5.41
CA ALA A 60 13.64 -3.78 5.99
C ALA A 60 12.87 -4.59 4.94
N VAL A 61 12.62 -5.86 5.24
CA VAL A 61 11.95 -6.80 4.33
C VAL A 61 10.55 -7.11 4.86
N PHE A 62 9.56 -7.02 3.98
CA PHE A 62 8.16 -7.20 4.34
C PHE A 62 7.50 -8.24 3.43
N ARG A 63 6.56 -8.97 4.01
CA ARG A 63 5.58 -9.75 3.27
C ARG A 63 4.20 -9.44 3.79
N GLU A 64 3.30 -9.08 2.89
CA GLU A 64 1.94 -8.68 3.21
C GLU A 64 0.93 -9.61 2.53
N GLN A 65 -0.03 -10.09 3.33
CA GLN A 65 -1.14 -10.92 2.89
C GLN A 65 -2.47 -10.25 3.24
N LEU A 66 -3.34 -10.09 2.26
CA LEU A 66 -4.62 -9.39 2.40
C LEU A 66 -5.76 -10.25 1.85
N SER A 67 -6.76 -10.52 2.67
CA SER A 67 -7.93 -11.32 2.26
C SER A 67 -8.95 -10.53 1.44
N ARG A 68 -8.86 -9.20 1.39
CA ARG A 68 -9.78 -8.32 0.69
C ARG A 68 -9.05 -7.43 -0.28
N SER A 69 -9.75 -7.05 -1.35
CA SER A 69 -9.25 -6.06 -2.28
C SER A 69 -9.03 -4.73 -1.55
N THR A 70 -7.86 -4.13 -1.73
CA THR A 70 -7.49 -2.88 -1.08
C THR A 70 -6.96 -1.85 -2.06
N ARG A 71 -7.13 -0.60 -1.68
CA ARG A 71 -6.32 0.51 -2.16
C ARG A 71 -5.35 0.88 -1.04
N GLN A 72 -4.10 0.96 -1.37
CA GLN A 72 -3.04 1.41 -0.48
C GLN A 72 -2.40 2.64 -1.09
N ALA A 73 -2.25 3.71 -0.33
CA ALA A 73 -1.60 4.92 -0.81
C ALA A 73 -0.74 5.53 0.29
N GLY A 74 0.42 6.00 -0.06
CA GLY A 74 1.36 6.60 0.87
C GLY A 74 2.71 6.88 0.24
N THR A 75 3.67 7.24 1.07
CA THR A 75 5.06 7.46 0.69
C THR A 75 5.96 6.45 1.38
N THR A 76 7.06 6.07 0.74
CA THR A 76 8.12 5.37 1.44
C THR A 76 8.80 6.32 2.45
N PRO A 77 9.40 5.81 3.53
CA PRO A 77 10.16 6.66 4.45
C PRO A 77 11.24 7.46 3.73
N PRO A 78 11.51 8.72 4.15
CA PRO A 78 12.61 9.50 3.59
C PRO A 78 13.94 8.75 3.69
N GLY A 79 14.79 8.87 2.64
CA GLY A 79 16.09 8.20 2.61
C GLY A 79 16.03 6.71 2.35
N THR A 80 14.87 6.16 1.92
CA THR A 80 14.76 4.75 1.57
C THR A 80 14.36 4.56 0.10
N LEU A 81 14.85 3.48 -0.49
CA LEU A 81 14.48 2.97 -1.81
C LEU A 81 13.63 1.72 -1.62
N GLY A 82 12.48 1.65 -2.28
CA GLY A 82 11.56 0.51 -2.17
C GLY A 82 11.57 -0.36 -3.43
N LEU A 83 11.56 -1.69 -3.24
CA LEU A 83 11.26 -2.66 -4.28
C LEU A 83 10.06 -3.51 -3.85
N ALA A 84 9.04 -3.60 -4.69
CA ALA A 84 7.86 -4.41 -4.44
C ALA A 84 7.60 -5.38 -5.58
N LEU A 85 7.23 -6.62 -5.25
CA LEU A 85 6.88 -7.64 -6.23
C LEU A 85 5.70 -8.51 -5.77
N PRO A 86 4.84 -8.98 -6.69
CA PRO A 86 3.86 -10.01 -6.39
C PRO A 86 4.57 -11.29 -5.94
N TRP A 87 4.14 -11.83 -4.77
CA TRP A 87 4.72 -13.07 -4.25
C TRP A 87 4.00 -14.30 -4.79
N ASN A 88 2.69 -14.30 -4.69
CA ASN A 88 1.81 -15.31 -5.29
C ASN A 88 0.90 -14.68 -6.32
N GLN A 89 0.64 -15.41 -7.42
CA GLN A 89 -0.20 -14.92 -8.52
C GLN A 89 -1.71 -14.98 -8.24
N SER A 90 -2.11 -15.12 -6.98
CA SER A 90 -3.53 -15.27 -6.62
C SER A 90 -4.39 -14.02 -6.80
N GLY A 91 -3.85 -12.93 -7.35
CA GLY A 91 -4.62 -11.74 -7.62
C GLY A 91 -3.87 -10.70 -8.46
N GLU A 92 -4.62 -9.80 -9.08
CA GLU A 92 -4.05 -8.68 -9.82
C GLU A 92 -3.57 -7.60 -8.85
N ILE A 93 -2.34 -7.11 -9.04
CA ILE A 93 -1.79 -5.95 -8.35
C ILE A 93 -1.54 -4.86 -9.38
N TRP A 94 -1.96 -3.66 -9.05
CA TRP A 94 -1.70 -2.47 -9.85
C TRP A 94 -0.91 -1.48 -9.01
N ALA A 95 0.19 -0.97 -9.55
CA ALA A 95 1.01 0.05 -8.91
C ALA A 95 1.03 1.29 -9.79
N ASN A 96 0.65 2.44 -9.26
CA ASN A 96 0.56 3.70 -10.00
C ASN A 96 -0.20 3.59 -11.34
N GLY A 97 -1.21 2.71 -11.39
CA GLY A 97 -2.04 2.45 -12.57
C GLY A 97 -1.41 1.52 -13.61
N ILE A 98 -0.29 0.89 -13.31
CA ILE A 98 0.33 -0.14 -14.14
C ILE A 98 0.05 -1.50 -13.51
N ARG A 99 -0.46 -2.44 -14.31
CA ARG A 99 -0.70 -3.81 -13.86
C ARG A 99 0.63 -4.52 -13.67
N MET A 100 0.87 -4.95 -12.44
CA MET A 100 2.04 -5.76 -12.10
C MET A 100 1.74 -7.23 -12.40
N THR A 101 2.44 -7.79 -13.34
CA THR A 101 2.40 -9.20 -13.66
C THR A 101 3.69 -9.89 -13.21
N GLU A 102 3.80 -11.18 -13.37
CA GLU A 102 5.03 -11.89 -13.07
C GLU A 102 6.23 -11.30 -13.84
N GLY A 103 7.29 -10.98 -13.12
CA GLY A 103 8.48 -10.33 -13.69
C GLY A 103 8.52 -8.82 -13.56
N TYR A 104 7.44 -8.17 -13.12
CA TYR A 104 7.46 -6.74 -12.84
C TYR A 104 7.85 -6.45 -11.40
N VAL A 105 8.62 -5.39 -11.22
CA VAL A 105 8.95 -4.83 -9.92
C VAL A 105 8.52 -3.37 -9.86
N GLY A 106 7.98 -2.97 -8.74
CA GLY A 106 7.79 -1.55 -8.42
C GLY A 106 9.02 -1.03 -7.68
N VAL A 107 9.66 0.01 -8.21
CA VAL A 107 10.70 0.78 -7.53
C VAL A 107 10.09 2.08 -7.06
N SER A 108 10.22 2.39 -5.79
CA SER A 108 9.72 3.66 -5.24
C SER A 108 10.78 4.32 -4.39
N THR A 109 10.82 5.65 -4.49
CA THR A 109 11.60 6.50 -3.61
C THR A 109 10.65 7.53 -3.04
N TYR A 110 10.81 8.09 -1.94
CA TYR A 110 9.97 9.11 -1.26
C TYR A 110 8.79 9.72 -2.06
N ALA A 111 8.45 9.13 -3.19
CA ALA A 111 7.33 9.50 -4.05
C ALA A 111 6.04 8.85 -3.56
N GLU A 112 4.92 9.51 -3.81
CA GLU A 112 3.61 8.94 -3.55
C GLU A 112 3.40 7.68 -4.41
N VAL A 113 3.15 6.56 -3.76
CA VAL A 113 2.88 5.27 -4.39
C VAL A 113 1.45 4.87 -4.08
N GLU A 114 0.77 4.35 -5.07
CA GLU A 114 -0.57 3.83 -4.93
C GLU A 114 -0.66 2.42 -5.48
N PHE A 115 -1.06 1.48 -4.63
CA PHE A 115 -1.33 0.10 -5.00
C PHE A 115 -2.83 -0.21 -4.96
N PHE A 116 -3.26 -1.03 -5.89
CA PHE A 116 -4.54 -1.73 -5.85
C PHE A 116 -4.25 -3.22 -5.86
N THR A 117 -4.78 -3.92 -4.89
CA THR A 117 -4.64 -5.37 -4.77
C THR A 117 -6.00 -6.03 -4.92
N ALA A 118 -6.05 -7.16 -5.60
CA ALA A 118 -7.23 -8.02 -5.56
C ALA A 118 -7.38 -8.69 -4.19
N SER A 119 -8.54 -9.32 -3.96
CA SER A 119 -8.73 -10.20 -2.80
C SER A 119 -7.74 -11.35 -2.82
N GLU A 120 -7.38 -11.85 -1.64
CA GLU A 120 -6.39 -12.92 -1.43
C GLU A 120 -5.01 -12.60 -2.05
N SER A 121 -4.60 -11.32 -1.95
CA SER A 121 -3.28 -10.88 -2.42
C SER A 121 -2.18 -11.25 -1.45
N ASP A 122 -1.00 -11.56 -2.01
CA ASP A 122 0.23 -11.86 -1.30
C ASP A 122 1.39 -11.20 -2.06
N PHE A 123 2.07 -10.24 -1.43
CA PHE A 123 3.19 -9.55 -2.05
C PHE A 123 4.31 -9.29 -1.06
N ALA A 124 5.52 -9.16 -1.58
CA ALA A 124 6.71 -8.86 -0.82
C ALA A 124 7.27 -7.51 -1.25
N TYR A 125 7.83 -6.79 -0.30
CA TYR A 125 8.57 -5.57 -0.58
C TYR A 125 9.75 -5.41 0.35
N VAL A 126 10.76 -4.70 -0.11
CA VAL A 126 11.95 -4.38 0.65
C VAL A 126 12.17 -2.88 0.60
N LEU A 127 12.58 -2.31 1.71
CA LEU A 127 13.07 -0.95 1.82
C LEU A 127 14.55 -1.00 2.14
N ILE A 128 15.34 -0.25 1.38
CA ILE A 128 16.81 -0.22 1.48
C ILE A 128 17.21 1.23 1.74
N ASP A 129 18.16 1.42 2.63
CA ASP A 129 18.77 2.71 2.88
C ASP A 129 19.40 3.25 1.56
N ALA A 130 19.01 4.44 1.15
CA ALA A 130 19.47 5.06 -0.08
C ALA A 130 20.98 5.28 -0.06
N ASP A 131 21.54 5.71 1.09
CA ASP A 131 22.98 5.92 1.23
C ASP A 131 23.75 4.59 1.06
N ALA A 132 23.21 3.47 1.55
CA ALA A 132 23.82 2.16 1.36
C ALA A 132 23.88 1.76 -0.11
N VAL A 133 22.83 2.06 -0.88
CA VAL A 133 22.78 1.82 -2.33
C VAL A 133 23.77 2.72 -3.06
N ASP A 134 23.80 4.02 -2.76
CA ASP A 134 24.71 4.97 -3.38
C ASP A 134 26.18 4.62 -3.13
N HIS A 135 26.52 4.26 -1.89
CA HIS A 135 27.87 3.78 -1.54
C HIS A 135 28.26 2.49 -2.29
N ALA A 136 27.34 1.55 -2.40
CA ALA A 136 27.61 0.31 -3.10
C ALA A 136 27.72 0.51 -4.61
N ALA A 137 26.88 1.36 -5.21
CA ALA A 137 26.96 1.73 -6.62
C ALA A 137 28.29 2.41 -6.95
N ALA A 138 28.74 3.37 -6.13
CA ALA A 138 30.03 4.03 -6.28
C ALA A 138 31.21 3.04 -6.22
N ARG A 139 31.13 2.03 -5.36
CA ARG A 139 32.18 0.99 -5.24
C ARG A 139 32.23 0.03 -6.42
N THR A 140 31.08 -0.25 -7.02
CA THR A 140 30.96 -1.19 -8.16
C THR A 140 31.07 -0.47 -9.53
N GLY A 141 31.08 0.87 -9.54
CA GLY A 141 31.12 1.67 -10.76
C GLY A 141 29.83 1.62 -11.56
N VAL A 142 28.71 1.35 -10.91
CA VAL A 142 27.37 1.33 -11.55
C VAL A 142 26.78 2.73 -11.47
N ASP A 143 26.39 3.27 -12.62
CA ASP A 143 25.66 4.54 -12.70
C ASP A 143 24.17 4.30 -12.44
N LEU A 144 23.67 4.82 -11.32
CA LEU A 144 22.24 4.81 -11.02
C LEU A 144 21.51 5.92 -11.79
N PRO A 145 20.23 5.71 -12.18
CA PRO A 145 19.43 6.76 -12.81
C PRO A 145 19.37 8.02 -11.93
N SER A 146 19.61 9.20 -12.52
CA SER A 146 19.61 10.48 -11.77
C SER A 146 18.26 10.83 -11.14
N ASP A 147 17.16 10.28 -11.66
CA ASP A 147 15.80 10.45 -11.17
C ASP A 147 15.33 9.30 -10.26
N LEU A 148 16.25 8.40 -9.89
CA LEU A 148 15.93 7.26 -9.00
C LEU A 148 15.36 7.72 -7.67
N HIS A 149 15.83 8.84 -7.14
CA HIS A 149 15.41 9.41 -5.85
C HIS A 149 14.13 10.24 -5.92
N ASP A 150 13.60 10.50 -7.12
CA ASP A 150 12.46 11.42 -7.32
C ASP A 150 11.19 10.76 -7.84
N ASN A 151 11.28 9.52 -8.31
CA ASN A 151 10.17 8.89 -9.03
C ASN A 151 9.90 7.45 -8.60
N ALA A 152 8.60 7.10 -8.53
CA ALA A 152 8.18 5.71 -8.49
C ALA A 152 8.09 5.15 -9.91
N THR A 153 8.80 4.07 -10.18
CA THR A 153 8.90 3.43 -11.49
C THR A 153 8.46 1.97 -11.42
N ILE A 154 7.75 1.51 -12.44
CA ILE A 154 7.49 0.09 -12.65
C ILE A 154 8.41 -0.39 -13.77
N ALA A 155 9.12 -1.46 -13.53
CA ALA A 155 10.06 -1.99 -14.49
C ALA A 155 9.91 -3.50 -14.68
N LEU A 156 10.27 -3.98 -15.86
CA LEU A 156 10.40 -5.39 -16.13
C LEU A 156 11.79 -5.85 -15.68
N LEU A 157 11.83 -6.87 -14.84
CA LEU A 157 13.07 -7.47 -14.38
C LEU A 157 13.61 -8.46 -15.42
N PRO A 158 14.93 -8.49 -15.63
CA PRO A 158 15.60 -9.65 -16.23
C PRO A 158 15.30 -10.93 -15.43
N GLU A 159 15.17 -12.07 -16.11
CA GLU A 159 14.80 -13.33 -15.44
C GLU A 159 15.78 -13.73 -14.31
N GLY A 160 17.07 -13.45 -14.46
CA GLY A 160 18.07 -13.70 -13.42
C GLY A 160 17.81 -12.87 -12.15
N ALA A 161 17.57 -11.58 -12.29
CA ALA A 161 17.27 -10.68 -11.17
C ALA A 161 15.96 -11.05 -10.47
N LYS A 162 14.94 -11.42 -11.22
CA LYS A 162 13.68 -11.91 -10.69
C LYS A 162 13.87 -13.15 -9.81
N LEU A 163 14.64 -14.14 -10.31
CA LEU A 163 14.93 -15.35 -9.54
C LEU A 163 15.72 -15.05 -8.28
N ALA A 164 16.75 -14.21 -8.37
CA ALA A 164 17.58 -13.81 -7.23
C ALA A 164 16.76 -13.10 -6.15
N LEU A 165 15.94 -12.10 -6.52
CA LEU A 165 15.05 -11.43 -5.57
C LEU A 165 14.06 -12.40 -4.91
N ARG A 166 13.44 -13.30 -5.69
CA ARG A 166 12.53 -14.31 -5.11
C ARG A 166 13.26 -15.22 -4.12
N GLN A 167 14.50 -15.60 -4.39
CA GLN A 167 15.31 -16.40 -3.45
C GLN A 167 15.62 -15.61 -2.18
N LEU A 168 16.02 -14.34 -2.27
CA LEU A 168 16.26 -13.49 -1.11
C LEU A 168 15.00 -13.32 -0.24
N PHE A 169 13.87 -13.05 -0.85
CA PHE A 169 12.59 -12.99 -0.13
C PHE A 169 12.20 -14.35 0.47
N ALA A 170 12.50 -15.46 -0.21
CA ALA A 170 12.24 -16.80 0.34
C ALA A 170 13.13 -17.10 1.56
N VAL A 171 14.38 -16.67 1.55
CA VAL A 171 15.29 -16.77 2.73
C VAL A 171 14.76 -15.91 3.87
N ALA A 172 14.31 -14.68 3.59
CA ALA A 172 13.77 -13.79 4.60
C ALA A 172 12.44 -14.28 5.18
N HIS A 173 11.54 -14.80 4.34
CA HIS A 173 10.16 -15.13 4.71
C HIS A 173 9.78 -16.60 4.45
N GLY A 174 10.73 -17.49 4.34
CA GLY A 174 10.52 -18.90 3.98
C GLY A 174 9.50 -19.64 4.86
N CYS A 175 9.41 -19.26 6.14
CA CYS A 175 8.40 -19.75 7.07
C CYS A 175 7.64 -18.57 7.65
N LEU A 176 6.45 -18.29 7.11
CA LEU A 176 5.54 -17.34 7.76
C LEU A 176 5.17 -17.86 9.15
N GLY A 177 5.37 -17.04 10.18
CA GLY A 177 5.00 -17.33 11.56
C GLY A 177 6.18 -17.60 12.51
N ALA A 178 7.39 -17.77 11.97
CA ALA A 178 8.62 -17.80 12.77
C ALA A 178 9.78 -17.20 11.96
N PRO A 179 10.71 -16.49 12.58
CA PRO A 179 11.89 -16.02 11.90
C PRO A 179 12.75 -17.23 11.48
N PRO A 180 13.41 -17.18 10.31
CA PRO A 180 14.36 -18.22 9.93
C PRO A 180 15.46 -18.34 10.99
N GLU A 181 15.74 -19.56 11.43
CA GLU A 181 16.70 -19.82 12.51
C GLU A 181 18.10 -19.22 12.22
N MET A 182 18.50 -19.27 10.94
CA MET A 182 19.77 -18.69 10.50
C MET A 182 19.86 -17.16 10.73
N LEU A 183 18.72 -16.44 10.73
CA LEU A 183 18.68 -14.99 10.95
C LEU A 183 18.75 -14.58 12.43
N GLN A 184 18.89 -15.52 13.36
CA GLN A 184 19.26 -15.20 14.73
C GLN A 184 20.68 -14.66 14.83
N SER A 185 21.56 -14.99 13.87
CA SER A 185 22.92 -14.48 13.78
C SER A 185 22.98 -13.08 13.17
N ASP A 186 23.65 -12.13 13.84
CA ASP A 186 23.92 -10.78 13.32
C ASP A 186 24.73 -10.83 12.01
N VAL A 187 25.63 -11.80 11.87
CA VAL A 187 26.42 -11.98 10.66
C VAL A 187 25.51 -12.38 9.50
N ALA A 188 24.59 -13.32 9.72
CA ALA A 188 23.65 -13.74 8.69
C ALA A 188 22.70 -12.60 8.27
N ARG A 189 22.25 -11.77 9.23
CA ARG A 189 21.43 -10.60 8.93
C ARG A 189 22.19 -9.57 8.08
N ARG A 190 23.45 -9.30 8.39
CA ARG A 190 24.30 -8.40 7.57
C ARG A 190 24.52 -8.95 6.18
N LEU A 191 24.86 -10.21 6.03
CA LEU A 191 25.06 -10.84 4.73
C LEU A 191 23.79 -10.79 3.88
N LEU A 192 22.62 -11.02 4.47
CA LEU A 192 21.35 -10.93 3.77
C LEU A 192 21.04 -9.48 3.34
N ALA A 193 21.34 -8.50 4.20
CA ALA A 193 21.19 -7.07 3.85
C ALA A 193 22.09 -6.70 2.67
N ASP A 194 23.38 -7.09 2.72
CA ASP A 194 24.34 -6.84 1.64
C ASP A 194 23.88 -7.46 0.31
N GLN A 195 23.25 -8.64 0.35
CA GLN A 195 22.69 -9.27 -0.85
C GLN A 195 21.50 -8.49 -1.41
N PHE A 196 20.60 -7.95 -0.60
CA PHE A 196 19.52 -7.10 -1.08
C PHE A 196 20.03 -5.83 -1.74
N VAL A 197 21.04 -5.18 -1.14
CA VAL A 197 21.70 -4.00 -1.74
C VAL A 197 22.36 -4.37 -3.06
N HIS A 198 23.07 -5.49 -3.13
CA HIS A 198 23.73 -5.96 -4.34
C HIS A 198 22.71 -6.23 -5.47
N GLU A 199 21.66 -7.00 -5.19
CA GLU A 199 20.62 -7.29 -6.19
C GLU A 199 19.90 -6.04 -6.65
N PHE A 200 19.71 -5.05 -5.75
CA PHE A 200 19.13 -3.76 -6.15
C PHE A 200 20.01 -3.09 -7.22
N ILE A 201 21.33 -3.06 -7.03
CA ILE A 201 22.29 -2.48 -7.98
C ILE A 201 22.31 -3.27 -9.29
N GLU A 202 22.32 -4.61 -9.22
CA GLU A 202 22.33 -5.48 -10.41
C GLU A 202 21.09 -5.27 -11.29
N ILE A 203 19.93 -4.99 -10.70
CA ILE A 203 18.71 -4.64 -11.44
C ILE A 203 18.92 -3.42 -12.32
N PHE A 204 19.62 -2.39 -11.83
CA PHE A 204 19.90 -1.18 -12.61
C PHE A 204 21.04 -1.40 -13.62
N SER A 205 22.08 -2.14 -13.24
CA SER A 205 23.21 -2.45 -14.10
C SER A 205 22.80 -3.32 -15.30
N ALA A 206 21.88 -4.25 -15.12
CA ALA A 206 21.35 -5.10 -16.18
C ALA A 206 20.45 -4.35 -17.19
N GLY A 207 20.27 -3.04 -17.03
CA GLY A 207 19.43 -2.23 -17.89
C GLY A 207 17.95 -2.50 -17.66
N MET A 208 17.43 -2.11 -16.50
CA MET A 208 15.99 -2.07 -16.28
C MET A 208 15.32 -1.35 -17.45
N SER A 209 14.37 -2.01 -18.09
CA SER A 209 13.50 -1.34 -19.05
C SER A 209 12.32 -0.74 -18.28
N PRO A 210 12.34 0.59 -17.97
CA PRO A 210 11.15 1.24 -17.46
C PRO A 210 10.03 0.95 -18.44
N ILE A 211 8.88 0.55 -17.93
CA ILE A 211 7.71 0.48 -18.80
C ILE A 211 7.45 1.92 -19.22
N GLU A 212 7.71 2.21 -20.50
CA GLU A 212 7.37 3.50 -21.05
C GLU A 212 5.94 3.82 -20.63
N ARG A 213 5.75 4.99 -20.02
CA ARG A 213 4.49 5.51 -19.50
C ARG A 213 3.48 5.78 -20.62
N SER A 214 3.26 4.86 -21.51
CA SER A 214 2.00 4.77 -22.21
C SER A 214 0.96 4.28 -21.21
N ILE A 215 0.79 5.07 -20.11
CA ILE A 215 -0.36 4.87 -19.23
C ILE A 215 -1.56 4.87 -20.15
N ALA A 216 -2.14 3.70 -20.37
CA ALA A 216 -3.24 3.52 -21.29
C ALA A 216 -4.29 4.60 -20.97
N PHE A 217 -4.92 5.16 -21.97
CA PHE A 217 -5.96 6.20 -21.81
C PHE A 217 -6.94 5.87 -20.68
N ARG A 218 -7.27 4.59 -20.51
CA ARG A 218 -8.15 4.08 -19.47
C ARG A 218 -7.63 4.32 -18.05
N THR A 219 -6.34 4.08 -17.83
CA THR A 219 -5.71 4.28 -16.51
C THR A 219 -5.67 5.76 -16.14
N ARG A 220 -5.32 6.65 -17.09
CA ARG A 220 -5.40 8.11 -16.87
C ARG A 220 -6.81 8.55 -16.55
N MET A 221 -7.80 7.98 -17.24
CA MET A 221 -9.21 8.27 -17.03
C MET A 221 -9.66 7.86 -15.62
N VAL A 222 -9.32 6.64 -15.21
CA VAL A 222 -9.62 6.12 -13.87
C VAL A 222 -8.94 6.97 -12.81
N LYS A 223 -7.64 7.28 -12.96
CA LYS A 223 -6.91 8.15 -12.02
C LYS A 223 -7.62 9.50 -11.88
N ARG A 224 -7.91 10.19 -12.99
CA ARG A 224 -8.60 11.49 -12.95
C ARG A 224 -9.97 11.42 -12.28
N ALA A 225 -10.75 10.35 -12.54
CA ALA A 225 -12.05 10.18 -11.90
C ALA A 225 -11.92 9.94 -10.39
N ARG A 226 -10.92 9.20 -9.96
CA ARG A 226 -10.62 8.96 -8.55
C ARG A 226 -10.18 10.24 -7.85
N ASP A 227 -9.28 11.02 -8.47
CA ASP A 227 -8.83 12.31 -7.93
C ASP A 227 -10.03 13.23 -7.67
N VAL A 228 -11.00 13.28 -8.62
CA VAL A 228 -12.27 13.99 -8.45
C VAL A 228 -13.09 13.42 -7.28
N MET A 229 -13.20 12.10 -7.15
CA MET A 229 -13.97 11.47 -6.06
C MET A 229 -13.33 11.72 -4.69
N HIS A 230 -12.01 11.71 -4.60
CA HIS A 230 -11.26 11.96 -3.35
C HIS A 230 -11.25 13.44 -2.95
N GLY A 231 -11.24 14.35 -3.92
CA GLY A 231 -11.28 15.78 -3.66
C GLY A 231 -12.62 16.30 -3.14
N HIS A 232 -13.68 15.49 -3.20
CA HIS A 232 -15.05 15.88 -2.82
C HIS A 232 -15.65 14.94 -1.77
N THR A 233 -14.91 14.66 -0.72
CA THR A 233 -15.38 13.79 0.36
C THR A 233 -16.44 14.46 1.23
N GLU A 234 -16.36 15.79 1.43
CA GLU A 234 -17.31 16.58 2.24
C GLU A 234 -18.54 17.03 1.44
N ASP A 235 -18.43 17.13 0.12
CA ASP A 235 -19.55 17.41 -0.78
C ASP A 235 -19.73 16.26 -1.77
N PRO A 236 -20.53 15.25 -1.40
CA PRO A 236 -20.57 13.98 -2.10
C PRO A 236 -21.14 14.10 -3.51
N LEU A 237 -20.27 14.05 -4.52
CA LEU A 237 -20.63 14.05 -5.93
C LEU A 237 -21.45 12.82 -6.33
N SER A 238 -22.34 12.99 -7.31
CA SER A 238 -22.94 11.86 -8.02
C SER A 238 -21.96 11.31 -9.08
N ILE A 239 -22.18 10.08 -9.56
CA ILE A 239 -21.40 9.55 -10.70
C ILE A 239 -21.55 10.39 -11.97
N LEU A 240 -22.70 11.06 -12.14
CA LEU A 240 -22.90 11.96 -13.27
C LEU A 240 -22.02 13.21 -13.17
N ASP A 241 -21.82 13.74 -11.98
CA ASP A 241 -20.95 14.89 -11.76
C ASP A 241 -19.48 14.51 -11.99
N VAL A 242 -19.05 13.33 -11.54
CA VAL A 242 -17.73 12.78 -11.87
C VAL A 242 -17.57 12.64 -13.39
N CYS A 243 -18.57 12.09 -14.10
CA CYS A 243 -18.55 11.97 -15.55
C CYS A 243 -18.41 13.34 -16.25
N LYS A 244 -19.13 14.36 -15.77
CA LYS A 244 -19.04 15.73 -16.31
C LYS A 244 -17.65 16.32 -16.11
N GLN A 245 -17.09 16.23 -14.90
CA GLN A 245 -15.76 16.79 -14.59
C GLN A 245 -14.63 16.08 -15.35
N VAL A 246 -14.78 14.78 -15.58
CA VAL A 246 -13.78 13.99 -16.32
C VAL A 246 -13.96 14.06 -17.84
N GLY A 247 -15.14 14.48 -18.29
CA GLY A 247 -15.46 14.63 -19.72
C GLY A 247 -15.75 13.30 -20.43
N VAL A 248 -16.42 12.35 -19.74
CA VAL A 248 -16.75 11.04 -20.31
C VAL A 248 -18.16 10.59 -20.01
N SER A 249 -18.69 9.70 -20.86
CA SER A 249 -19.98 9.07 -20.61
C SER A 249 -19.89 8.06 -19.45
N ARG A 250 -21.01 7.85 -18.74
CA ARG A 250 -21.12 6.85 -17.68
C ARG A 250 -20.72 5.44 -18.15
N ARG A 251 -21.11 5.07 -19.39
CA ARG A 251 -20.72 3.77 -19.97
C ARG A 251 -19.21 3.65 -20.12
N LYS A 252 -18.56 4.69 -20.63
CA LYS A 252 -17.10 4.74 -20.81
C LYS A 252 -16.39 4.65 -19.46
N LEU A 253 -16.87 5.41 -18.46
CA LEU A 253 -16.29 5.39 -17.11
C LEU A 253 -16.42 4.00 -16.47
N ASN A 254 -17.60 3.35 -16.56
CA ASN A 254 -17.81 1.99 -16.07
C ASN A 254 -16.85 1.01 -16.72
N TYR A 255 -16.69 1.06 -18.05
CA TYR A 255 -15.77 0.19 -18.76
C TYR A 255 -14.32 0.38 -18.30
N CYS A 256 -13.87 1.64 -18.14
CA CYS A 256 -12.51 1.92 -17.67
C CYS A 256 -12.27 1.41 -16.23
N PHE A 257 -13.22 1.61 -15.32
CA PHE A 257 -13.11 1.13 -13.95
C PHE A 257 -13.09 -0.39 -13.85
N GLN A 258 -13.95 -1.06 -14.65
CA GLN A 258 -13.98 -2.52 -14.68
C GLN A 258 -12.68 -3.11 -15.23
N ASP A 259 -12.12 -2.48 -16.27
CA ASP A 259 -10.87 -2.92 -16.91
C ASP A 259 -9.64 -2.67 -16.04
N VAL A 260 -9.59 -1.54 -15.31
CA VAL A 260 -8.42 -1.13 -14.53
C VAL A 260 -8.48 -1.58 -13.07
N LEU A 261 -9.66 -1.60 -12.45
CA LEU A 261 -9.82 -1.86 -11.02
C LEU A 261 -10.73 -3.06 -10.71
N GLY A 262 -11.25 -3.76 -11.72
CA GLY A 262 -12.16 -4.88 -11.53
C GLY A 262 -13.51 -4.53 -10.86
N THR A 263 -13.83 -3.22 -10.74
CA THR A 263 -15.02 -2.75 -10.03
C THR A 263 -15.75 -1.65 -10.83
N THR A 264 -16.93 -1.22 -10.35
CA THR A 264 -17.63 -0.09 -10.95
C THR A 264 -17.29 1.23 -10.25
N PRO A 265 -17.37 2.40 -10.94
CA PRO A 265 -17.16 3.71 -10.31
C PRO A 265 -18.05 3.93 -9.09
N LEU A 266 -19.29 3.46 -9.14
CA LEU A 266 -20.23 3.59 -8.03
C LEU A 266 -19.83 2.73 -6.82
N ALA A 267 -19.42 1.49 -7.05
CA ALA A 267 -18.95 0.60 -5.98
C ALA A 267 -17.67 1.16 -5.36
N TYR A 268 -16.71 1.59 -6.17
CA TYR A 268 -15.48 2.25 -5.73
C TYR A 268 -15.78 3.48 -4.86
N MET A 269 -16.56 4.42 -5.38
CA MET A 269 -16.92 5.65 -4.64
C MET A 269 -17.62 5.33 -3.32
N ARG A 270 -18.48 4.31 -3.31
CA ARG A 270 -19.14 3.85 -2.08
C ARG A 270 -18.14 3.27 -1.08
N ALA A 271 -17.21 2.44 -1.52
CA ALA A 271 -16.17 1.86 -0.68
C ALA A 271 -15.32 2.96 -0.03
N ILE A 272 -14.85 3.95 -0.79
CA ILE A 272 -14.07 5.08 -0.28
C ILE A 272 -14.85 5.88 0.78
N ARG A 273 -16.13 6.14 0.55
CA ARG A 273 -16.98 6.83 1.54
C ARG A 273 -17.17 6.01 2.82
N LEU A 274 -17.38 4.70 2.70
CA LEU A 274 -17.49 3.82 3.87
C LEU A 274 -16.20 3.77 4.68
N ASN A 275 -15.04 3.72 4.02
CA ASN A 275 -13.74 3.82 4.68
C ASN A 275 -13.54 5.19 5.34
N GLY A 276 -14.00 6.28 4.71
CA GLY A 276 -14.00 7.62 5.29
C GLY A 276 -14.82 7.71 6.59
N VAL A 277 -16.07 7.25 6.54
CA VAL A 277 -16.95 7.16 7.73
C VAL A 277 -16.26 6.35 8.84
N ARG A 278 -15.66 5.20 8.49
CA ARG A 278 -14.99 4.34 9.46
C ARG A 278 -13.84 5.05 10.14
N ARG A 279 -12.97 5.71 9.41
CA ARG A 279 -11.83 6.49 9.97
C ARG A 279 -12.33 7.62 10.87
N GLU A 280 -13.33 8.37 10.43
CA GLU A 280 -13.90 9.45 11.25
C GLU A 280 -14.51 8.91 12.54
N MET A 281 -15.20 7.77 12.50
CA MET A 281 -15.70 7.10 13.72
C MET A 281 -14.58 6.61 14.64
N LEU A 282 -13.45 6.17 14.12
CA LEU A 282 -12.29 5.74 14.92
C LEU A 282 -11.51 6.91 15.53
N ALA A 283 -11.60 8.10 14.92
CA ALA A 283 -11.01 9.36 15.40
C ALA A 283 -12.02 10.28 16.11
N CYS A 284 -13.23 9.78 16.43
CA CYS A 284 -14.34 10.57 16.92
C CYS A 284 -14.10 11.22 18.29
N ALA A 285 -14.80 12.34 18.54
CA ALA A 285 -15.02 12.89 19.87
C ALA A 285 -16.11 12.10 20.64
N GLN A 286 -16.23 12.35 21.97
CA GLN A 286 -17.12 11.58 22.84
C GLN A 286 -18.60 11.70 22.48
N ASP A 287 -19.01 12.87 21.94
CA ASP A 287 -20.41 13.20 21.64
C ASP A 287 -20.82 12.93 20.19
N ASP A 288 -19.88 12.53 19.34
CA ASP A 288 -20.15 12.27 17.93
C ASP A 288 -21.17 11.14 17.74
N LYS A 289 -22.06 11.31 16.75
CA LYS A 289 -23.09 10.31 16.44
C LYS A 289 -22.85 9.68 15.06
N VAL A 290 -23.13 8.39 14.96
CA VAL A 290 -23.05 7.64 13.69
C VAL A 290 -23.78 8.34 12.54
N SER A 291 -25.00 8.88 12.83
CA SER A 291 -25.81 9.57 11.81
C SER A 291 -25.18 10.86 11.30
N GLU A 292 -24.55 11.63 12.18
CA GLU A 292 -23.88 12.88 11.82
C GLU A 292 -22.66 12.61 10.95
N ILE A 293 -21.81 11.66 11.38
CA ILE A 293 -20.65 11.24 10.60
C ILE A 293 -21.07 10.67 9.24
N ALA A 294 -22.04 9.74 9.23
CA ALA A 294 -22.53 9.15 7.97
C ALA A 294 -23.11 10.20 7.02
N GLY A 295 -23.84 11.21 7.57
CA GLY A 295 -24.42 12.31 6.81
C GLY A 295 -23.38 13.17 6.09
N LYS A 296 -22.25 13.50 6.73
CA LYS A 296 -21.12 14.22 6.11
C LYS A 296 -20.58 13.49 4.87
N TRP A 297 -20.59 12.18 4.87
CA TRP A 297 -20.14 11.32 3.77
C TRP A 297 -21.23 10.97 2.75
N GLY A 298 -22.41 11.64 2.84
CA GLY A 298 -23.52 11.49 1.88
C GLY A 298 -24.38 10.25 2.07
N PHE A 299 -24.42 9.68 3.27
CA PHE A 299 -25.31 8.58 3.61
C PHE A 299 -26.55 9.09 4.34
N TRP A 300 -27.58 9.47 3.60
CA TRP A 300 -28.83 10.05 4.16
C TRP A 300 -29.85 9.00 4.62
N HIS A 301 -29.73 7.75 4.15
CA HIS A 301 -30.60 6.64 4.53
C HIS A 301 -29.91 5.73 5.53
N PHE A 302 -29.96 6.06 6.82
CA PHE A 302 -29.15 5.44 7.87
C PHE A 302 -29.37 3.94 8.03
N GLY A 303 -30.60 3.41 7.85
CA GLY A 303 -30.87 1.97 7.88
C GLY A 303 -30.14 1.20 6.76
N ARG A 304 -30.17 1.75 5.55
CA ARG A 304 -29.43 1.20 4.41
C ARG A 304 -27.91 1.32 4.62
N PHE A 305 -27.48 2.47 5.12
CA PHE A 305 -26.07 2.67 5.47
C PHE A 305 -25.57 1.63 6.47
N ALA A 306 -26.30 1.40 7.57
CA ALA A 306 -25.89 0.43 8.58
C ALA A 306 -25.78 -1.01 8.01
N THR A 307 -26.72 -1.38 7.13
CA THR A 307 -26.68 -2.67 6.43
C THR A 307 -25.48 -2.78 5.50
N ASP A 308 -25.20 -1.74 4.70
CA ASP A 308 -24.08 -1.72 3.78
C ASP A 308 -22.73 -1.68 4.51
N TYR A 309 -22.64 -0.92 5.59
CA TYR A 309 -21.46 -0.84 6.44
C TYR A 309 -21.15 -2.21 7.05
N LYS A 310 -22.19 -2.86 7.65
CA LYS A 310 -22.02 -4.22 8.19
C LYS A 310 -21.60 -5.24 7.14
N ARG A 311 -22.18 -5.15 5.93
CA ARG A 311 -21.78 -6.02 4.81
C ARG A 311 -20.34 -5.77 4.41
N HIS A 312 -19.88 -4.51 4.44
CA HIS A 312 -18.56 -4.11 3.97
C HIS A 312 -17.46 -4.46 4.97
N PHE A 313 -17.66 -4.20 6.26
CA PHE A 313 -16.65 -4.40 7.30
C PHE A 313 -16.91 -5.57 8.27
N GLY A 314 -18.04 -6.26 8.15
CA GLY A 314 -18.42 -7.35 9.05
C GLY A 314 -18.97 -6.92 10.40
N GLU A 315 -19.01 -5.62 10.71
CA GLU A 315 -19.46 -5.06 11.99
C GLU A 315 -20.44 -3.89 11.82
N LEU A 316 -21.20 -3.59 12.86
CA LEU A 316 -22.10 -2.43 12.86
C LEU A 316 -21.33 -1.11 13.05
N PRO A 317 -21.79 0.03 12.44
CA PRO A 317 -21.16 1.34 12.63
C PRO A 317 -21.04 1.77 14.09
N SER A 318 -22.05 1.44 14.91
CA SER A 318 -22.06 1.75 16.35
C SER A 318 -20.90 1.07 17.10
N ARG A 319 -20.50 -0.13 16.67
CA ARG A 319 -19.37 -0.84 17.28
C ARG A 319 -18.04 -0.17 16.93
N THR A 320 -17.89 0.29 15.69
CA THR A 320 -16.70 1.06 15.27
C THR A 320 -16.61 2.38 16.07
N LEU A 321 -17.71 3.11 16.21
CA LEU A 321 -17.76 4.35 16.98
C LEU A 321 -17.40 4.11 18.46
N GLN A 322 -17.91 3.04 19.06
CA GLN A 322 -17.56 2.65 20.43
C GLN A 322 -16.04 2.41 20.57
N ARG A 323 -15.42 1.70 19.64
CA ARG A 323 -13.96 1.50 19.64
C ARG A 323 -13.19 2.81 19.51
N GLY A 324 -13.68 3.76 18.71
CA GLY A 324 -13.10 5.10 18.63
C GLY A 324 -13.07 5.81 19.97
N ARG A 325 -14.20 5.79 20.70
CA ARG A 325 -14.31 6.35 22.05
C ARG A 325 -13.40 5.67 23.07
N GLU A 326 -13.31 4.34 23.04
CA GLU A 326 -12.41 3.57 23.90
C GLU A 326 -10.92 3.89 23.63
N ARG A 327 -10.55 4.14 22.34
CA ARG A 327 -9.20 4.60 21.97
C ARG A 327 -8.91 6.01 22.51
N LEU A 328 -9.89 6.91 22.50
CA LEU A 328 -9.75 8.27 23.04
C LEU A 328 -9.48 8.21 24.54
N MET A 329 -10.29 7.44 25.32
CA MET A 329 -10.14 7.30 26.77
C MET A 329 -8.80 6.69 27.23
N ARG A 330 -8.08 5.99 26.36
CA ARG A 330 -6.77 5.42 26.68
C ARG A 330 -5.60 6.36 26.39
N ARG A 331 -5.86 7.50 25.75
CA ARG A 331 -4.84 8.51 25.40
C ARG A 331 -4.77 9.63 26.43
N ASP A 332 -5.87 9.82 27.17
CA ASP A 332 -5.96 10.71 28.35
C ASP A 332 -5.47 9.94 29.60
#